data_210e26231b549cbac416bfc7615beb71
#
_entry.id   210e26231b549cbac416bfc7615beb71
#
_cell.length_a   1.000
_cell.length_b   1.000
_cell.length_c   1.000
_cell.angle_alpha   90.00
_cell.angle_beta   90.00
_cell.angle_gamma   90.00
#
_symmetry.space_group_name_H-M   'P 1'
#
loop_
_entity.id
_entity.type
_entity.pdbx_description
1 polymer ?
#
loop_
_entity_poly.entity_id
_entity_poly.type
_entity_poly.pdbx_seq_one_letter_code
_entity_poly.pdbx_strand_id
1 'polypeptide(L)'
;MEANVNTKGNQRYNETKNKIKGTFLDLLKEKEVNQITVTEICKIANIHRTTFYGHYEDVNALLNEMVGEMYDQIIGYFVESDWENGENGFEKLFMMIRDQKDFFRQYFNHFSHCLNMEDQFPVLLMKNLNVLIDAMGFESDEELYYHQTFFCCGLTAMIRRWLVKDCKETPKEMCRMLAKEYHPGLNVFLWKQDEKNRADADSSEGTGKKST
;
A
#
# COMPACT_ATOMS: atom_id res chain seq x y z
N MET A 1 26.43 -30.87 5.55
CA MET A 1 26.53 -30.67 4.08
C MET A 1 25.73 -29.42 3.76
N GLU A 2 26.42 -28.29 3.69
CA GLU A 2 25.77 -27.02 3.29
C GLU A 2 25.52 -27.06 1.78
N ALA A 3 24.26 -26.88 1.39
CA ALA A 3 23.89 -26.81 0.00
C ALA A 3 24.57 -25.58 -0.63
N ASN A 4 25.41 -25.82 -1.60
CA ASN A 4 26.08 -24.80 -2.39
C ASN A 4 25.03 -24.11 -3.28
N VAL A 5 24.33 -23.15 -2.70
CA VAL A 5 23.33 -22.32 -3.40
C VAL A 5 24.10 -21.48 -4.41
N ASN A 6 23.78 -21.60 -5.70
CA ASN A 6 24.40 -20.84 -6.79
C ASN A 6 24.05 -19.33 -6.66
N THR A 7 24.69 -18.67 -5.69
CA THR A 7 24.45 -17.28 -5.32
C THR A 7 24.62 -16.29 -6.47
N LYS A 8 25.58 -16.55 -7.38
CA LYS A 8 25.81 -15.69 -8.58
C LYS A 8 24.69 -15.81 -9.62
N GLY A 9 24.12 -17.02 -9.80
CA GLY A 9 22.97 -17.23 -10.69
C GLY A 9 21.73 -16.53 -10.16
N ASN A 10 21.45 -16.68 -8.86
CA ASN A 10 20.35 -16.01 -8.19
C ASN A 10 20.49 -14.48 -8.19
N GLN A 11 21.70 -13.95 -7.99
CA GLN A 11 21.94 -12.52 -8.03
C GLN A 11 21.63 -11.92 -9.41
N ARG A 12 22.16 -12.51 -10.49
CA ARG A 12 21.89 -12.07 -11.87
C ARG A 12 20.41 -12.17 -12.25
N TYR A 13 19.75 -13.25 -11.79
CA TYR A 13 18.31 -13.43 -11.99
C TYR A 13 17.53 -12.27 -11.34
N ASN A 14 17.81 -11.97 -10.07
CA ASN A 14 17.15 -10.90 -9.34
C ASN A 14 17.48 -9.51 -9.90
N GLU A 15 18.72 -9.24 -10.31
CA GLU A 15 19.10 -7.99 -10.97
C GLU A 15 18.31 -7.78 -12.27
N THR A 16 18.16 -8.84 -13.08
CA THR A 16 17.38 -8.77 -14.32
C THR A 16 15.90 -8.56 -14.03
N LYS A 17 15.35 -9.26 -13.05
CA LYS A 17 13.97 -9.13 -12.60
C LYS A 17 13.67 -7.69 -12.15
N ASN A 18 14.53 -7.11 -11.32
CA ASN A 18 14.40 -5.73 -10.87
C ASN A 18 14.50 -4.72 -12.03
N LYS A 19 15.36 -5.00 -13.00
CA LYS A 19 15.50 -4.17 -14.20
C LYS A 19 14.22 -4.19 -15.06
N ILE A 20 13.60 -5.35 -15.22
CA ILE A 20 12.31 -5.51 -15.93
C ILE A 20 11.23 -4.70 -15.20
N LYS A 21 11.10 -4.87 -13.87
CA LYS A 21 10.12 -4.15 -13.04
C LYS A 21 10.34 -2.63 -13.08
N GLY A 22 11.57 -2.17 -12.92
CA GLY A 22 11.89 -0.75 -12.99
C GLY A 22 11.54 -0.14 -14.34
N THR A 23 11.87 -0.84 -15.44
CA THR A 23 11.51 -0.40 -16.80
C THR A 23 9.99 -0.35 -17.00
N PHE A 24 9.27 -1.33 -16.46
CA PHE A 24 7.80 -1.34 -16.53
C PHE A 24 7.20 -0.18 -15.76
N LEU A 25 7.68 0.10 -14.55
CA LEU A 25 7.26 1.27 -13.75
C LEU A 25 7.52 2.60 -14.46
N ASP A 26 8.66 2.73 -15.16
CA ASP A 26 8.96 3.94 -15.92
C ASP A 26 8.01 4.11 -17.12
N LEU A 27 7.66 3.02 -17.80
CA LEU A 27 6.68 3.05 -18.88
C LEU A 27 5.26 3.39 -18.39
N LEU A 28 4.88 2.96 -17.18
CA LEU A 28 3.58 3.29 -16.57
C LEU A 28 3.40 4.78 -16.27
N LYS A 29 4.47 5.56 -16.22
CA LYS A 29 4.37 7.03 -16.10
C LYS A 29 3.85 7.70 -17.38
N GLU A 30 4.02 7.04 -18.52
CA GLU A 30 3.74 7.58 -19.85
C GLU A 30 2.58 6.90 -20.55
N LYS A 31 2.26 5.63 -20.20
CA LYS A 31 1.35 4.76 -20.93
C LYS A 31 0.47 3.94 -19.99
N GLU A 32 -0.69 3.54 -20.50
CA GLU A 32 -1.51 2.54 -19.85
C GLU A 32 -0.92 1.14 -20.02
N VAL A 33 -1.24 0.23 -19.08
CA VAL A 33 -0.74 -1.16 -19.06
C VAL A 33 -0.95 -1.87 -20.39
N ASN A 34 -2.13 -1.73 -20.97
CA ASN A 34 -2.53 -2.39 -22.25
C ASN A 34 -1.73 -1.90 -23.48
N GLN A 35 -1.03 -0.78 -23.37
CA GLN A 35 -0.17 -0.21 -24.41
C GLN A 35 1.29 -0.62 -24.27
N ILE A 36 1.67 -1.23 -23.15
CA ILE A 36 3.05 -1.65 -22.89
C ILE A 36 3.27 -3.04 -23.49
N THR A 37 4.34 -3.20 -24.24
CA THR A 37 4.70 -4.47 -24.89
C THR A 37 5.99 -5.06 -24.35
N VAL A 38 6.10 -6.41 -24.39
CA VAL A 38 7.35 -7.12 -24.05
C VAL A 38 8.52 -6.61 -24.87
N THR A 39 8.29 -6.30 -26.15
CA THR A 39 9.35 -5.80 -27.06
C THR A 39 9.91 -4.46 -26.56
N GLU A 40 9.07 -3.58 -26.10
CA GLU A 40 9.45 -2.26 -25.59
C GLU A 40 10.20 -2.37 -24.28
N ILE A 41 9.69 -3.18 -23.34
CA ILE A 41 10.39 -3.48 -22.07
C ILE A 41 11.78 -4.02 -22.36
N CYS A 42 11.90 -5.01 -23.24
CA CYS A 42 13.20 -5.62 -23.59
C CYS A 42 14.17 -4.61 -24.21
N LYS A 43 13.69 -3.74 -25.10
CA LYS A 43 14.49 -2.71 -25.74
C LYS A 43 15.05 -1.71 -24.71
N ILE A 44 14.22 -1.18 -23.83
CA ILE A 44 14.61 -0.18 -22.82
C ILE A 44 15.49 -0.84 -21.74
N ALA A 45 15.09 -2.01 -21.25
CA ALA A 45 15.88 -2.78 -20.29
C ALA A 45 17.17 -3.36 -20.87
N ASN A 46 17.41 -3.25 -22.18
CA ASN A 46 18.55 -3.86 -22.86
C ASN A 46 18.75 -5.34 -22.51
N ILE A 47 17.69 -6.14 -22.71
CA ILE A 47 17.66 -7.59 -22.52
C ILE A 47 17.10 -8.28 -23.75
N HIS A 48 17.38 -9.57 -23.92
CA HIS A 48 16.74 -10.36 -24.96
C HIS A 48 15.33 -10.78 -24.56
N ARG A 49 14.43 -10.97 -25.56
CA ARG A 49 13.05 -11.47 -25.31
C ARG A 49 13.05 -12.82 -24.60
N THR A 50 14.00 -13.71 -24.93
CA THR A 50 14.16 -14.98 -24.23
C THR A 50 14.48 -14.81 -22.74
N THR A 51 15.20 -13.76 -22.39
CA THR A 51 15.48 -13.41 -20.98
C THR A 51 14.20 -12.95 -20.28
N PHE A 52 13.39 -12.10 -20.92
CA PHE A 52 12.08 -11.70 -20.38
C PHE A 52 11.18 -12.91 -20.15
N TYR A 53 11.04 -13.78 -21.15
CA TYR A 53 10.22 -15.00 -21.06
C TYR A 53 10.76 -16.04 -20.06
N GLY A 54 12.02 -15.93 -19.64
CA GLY A 54 12.56 -16.68 -18.51
C GLY A 54 12.09 -16.19 -17.14
N HIS A 55 11.49 -14.98 -17.06
CA HIS A 55 10.95 -14.39 -15.83
C HIS A 55 9.43 -14.32 -15.85
N TYR A 56 8.80 -13.95 -16.97
CA TYR A 56 7.38 -13.66 -17.11
C TYR A 56 6.85 -14.20 -18.43
N GLU A 57 5.66 -14.78 -18.39
CA GLU A 57 4.95 -15.24 -19.60
C GLU A 57 4.56 -14.07 -20.51
N ASP A 58 4.07 -12.98 -19.91
CA ASP A 58 3.66 -11.75 -20.58
C ASP A 58 3.72 -10.53 -19.64
N VAL A 59 3.23 -9.38 -20.09
CA VAL A 59 3.14 -8.15 -19.31
C VAL A 59 2.13 -8.27 -18.16
N ASN A 60 1.08 -9.06 -18.33
CA ASN A 60 0.08 -9.26 -17.27
C ASN A 60 0.65 -10.12 -16.14
N ALA A 61 1.45 -11.14 -16.46
CA ALA A 61 2.15 -11.93 -15.45
C ALA A 61 3.13 -11.06 -14.62
N LEU A 62 3.84 -10.14 -15.27
CA LEU A 62 4.66 -9.14 -14.58
C LEU A 62 3.83 -8.24 -13.66
N LEU A 63 2.73 -7.68 -14.17
CA LEU A 63 1.82 -6.83 -13.38
C LEU A 63 1.25 -7.59 -12.19
N ASN A 64 0.76 -8.82 -12.39
CA ASN A 64 0.17 -9.63 -11.34
C ASN A 64 1.18 -9.94 -10.21
N GLU A 65 2.43 -10.21 -10.54
CA GLU A 65 3.48 -10.38 -9.53
C GLU A 65 3.72 -9.09 -8.75
N MET A 66 3.80 -7.94 -9.43
CA MET A 66 4.00 -6.65 -8.77
C MET A 66 2.83 -6.28 -7.86
N VAL A 67 1.60 -6.60 -8.29
CA VAL A 67 0.40 -6.44 -7.46
C VAL A 67 0.45 -7.37 -6.24
N GLY A 68 0.88 -8.62 -6.40
CA GLY A 68 1.08 -9.55 -5.27
C GLY A 68 2.08 -9.02 -4.25
N GLU A 69 3.25 -8.54 -4.71
CA GLU A 69 4.26 -7.93 -3.83
C GLU A 69 3.75 -6.68 -3.11
N MET A 70 2.95 -5.86 -3.80
CA MET A 70 2.27 -4.71 -3.20
C MET A 70 1.33 -5.15 -2.06
N TYR A 71 0.55 -6.21 -2.26
CA TYR A 71 -0.33 -6.74 -1.23
C TYR A 71 0.44 -7.26 -0.01
N ASP A 72 1.51 -8.04 -0.25
CA ASP A 72 2.36 -8.55 0.83
C ASP A 72 2.97 -7.41 1.65
N GLN A 73 3.41 -6.35 0.99
CA GLN A 73 3.96 -5.16 1.66
C GLN A 73 2.88 -4.44 2.49
N ILE A 74 1.67 -4.27 1.95
CA ILE A 74 0.57 -3.65 2.68
C ILE A 74 0.18 -4.47 3.91
N ILE A 75 0.05 -5.80 3.76
CA ILE A 75 -0.23 -6.68 4.90
C ILE A 75 0.85 -6.52 5.97
N GLY A 76 2.13 -6.49 5.57
CA GLY A 76 3.25 -6.26 6.48
C GLY A 76 3.09 -4.97 7.30
N TYR A 77 2.66 -3.87 6.69
CA TYR A 77 2.44 -2.60 7.39
C TYR A 77 1.39 -2.71 8.51
N PHE A 78 0.36 -3.54 8.36
CA PHE A 78 -0.68 -3.71 9.37
C PHE A 78 -0.32 -4.74 10.42
N VAL A 79 0.40 -5.80 10.05
CA VAL A 79 0.88 -6.83 11.00
C VAL A 79 1.98 -6.28 11.91
N GLU A 80 2.88 -5.48 11.35
CA GLU A 80 4.03 -4.91 12.08
C GLU A 80 3.71 -3.58 12.78
N SER A 81 2.49 -3.04 12.63
CA SER A 81 2.11 -1.78 13.25
C SER A 81 1.94 -1.93 14.75
N ASP A 82 2.64 -1.11 15.50
CA ASP A 82 2.45 -0.96 16.94
C ASP A 82 1.41 0.12 17.21
N TRP A 83 0.15 -0.28 17.20
CA TRP A 83 -0.99 0.61 17.40
C TRP A 83 -1.01 1.27 18.76
N GLU A 84 -0.45 0.61 19.79
CA GLU A 84 -0.38 1.14 21.16
C GLU A 84 0.62 2.29 21.26
N ASN A 85 1.73 2.21 20.52
CA ASN A 85 2.75 3.25 20.44
C ASN A 85 2.54 4.23 19.28
N GLY A 86 1.40 4.11 18.55
CA GLY A 86 0.99 5.05 17.51
C GLY A 86 1.63 4.80 16.15
N GLU A 87 2.27 3.67 15.93
CA GLU A 87 2.64 3.25 14.59
C GLU A 87 1.39 2.85 13.81
N ASN A 88 1.10 3.60 12.75
CA ASN A 88 -0.14 3.52 12.01
C ASN A 88 0.11 2.91 10.62
N GLY A 89 -0.40 1.70 10.40
CA GLY A 89 -0.32 1.00 9.11
C GLY A 89 -0.93 1.80 7.96
N PHE A 90 -1.94 2.62 8.21
CA PHE A 90 -2.54 3.50 7.19
C PHE A 90 -1.58 4.63 6.77
N GLU A 91 -0.79 5.18 7.68
CA GLU A 91 0.21 6.19 7.31
C GLU A 91 1.27 5.58 6.39
N LYS A 92 1.76 4.38 6.73
CA LYS A 92 2.70 3.61 5.87
C LYS A 92 2.08 3.30 4.50
N LEU A 93 0.79 2.91 4.47
CA LEU A 93 0.04 2.69 3.23
C LEU A 93 -0.04 3.97 2.38
N PHE A 94 -0.43 5.10 2.95
CA PHE A 94 -0.51 6.36 2.21
C PHE A 94 0.87 6.84 1.75
N MET A 95 1.93 6.63 2.53
CA MET A 95 3.31 6.93 2.11
C MET A 95 3.68 6.10 0.87
N MET A 96 3.46 4.79 0.90
CA MET A 96 3.74 3.90 -0.23
C MET A 96 2.94 4.30 -1.48
N ILE A 97 1.64 4.60 -1.33
CA ILE A 97 0.80 5.04 -2.45
C ILE A 97 1.33 6.33 -3.08
N ARG A 98 1.73 7.31 -2.26
CA ARG A 98 2.30 8.57 -2.74
C ARG A 98 3.62 8.35 -3.48
N ASP A 99 4.49 7.52 -2.92
CA ASP A 99 5.82 7.28 -3.47
C ASP A 99 5.77 6.47 -4.78
N GLN A 100 4.70 5.67 -4.96
CA GLN A 100 4.44 4.85 -6.15
C GLN A 100 3.16 5.28 -6.89
N LYS A 101 2.82 6.58 -6.84
CA LYS A 101 1.52 7.11 -7.32
C LYS A 101 1.18 6.72 -8.77
N ASP A 102 2.17 6.65 -9.65
CA ASP A 102 1.94 6.31 -11.05
C ASP A 102 1.54 4.84 -11.22
N PHE A 103 2.17 3.93 -10.46
CA PHE A 103 1.75 2.53 -10.40
C PHE A 103 0.32 2.40 -9.86
N PHE A 104 -0.02 3.08 -8.76
CA PHE A 104 -1.36 3.02 -8.18
C PHE A 104 -2.42 3.64 -9.08
N ARG A 105 -2.12 4.71 -9.84
CA ARG A 105 -3.02 5.24 -10.86
C ARG A 105 -3.37 4.20 -11.91
N GLN A 106 -2.35 3.53 -12.45
CA GLN A 106 -2.54 2.48 -13.45
C GLN A 106 -3.25 1.25 -12.87
N TYR A 107 -2.89 0.85 -11.65
CA TYR A 107 -3.57 -0.21 -10.93
C TYR A 107 -5.08 0.06 -10.83
N PHE A 108 -5.46 1.22 -10.31
CA PHE A 108 -6.87 1.58 -10.18
C PHE A 108 -7.60 1.82 -11.51
N ASN A 109 -6.90 2.20 -12.56
CA ASN A 109 -7.49 2.32 -13.91
C ASN A 109 -7.70 0.94 -14.55
N HIS A 110 -6.73 0.05 -14.41
CA HIS A 110 -6.78 -1.30 -14.99
C HIS A 110 -7.79 -2.19 -14.26
N PHE A 111 -7.81 -2.16 -12.94
CA PHE A 111 -8.72 -2.92 -12.08
C PHE A 111 -9.95 -2.08 -11.66
N SER A 112 -10.51 -1.29 -12.57
CA SER A 112 -11.48 -0.21 -12.29
C SER A 112 -12.86 -0.63 -11.78
N HIS A 113 -13.08 -1.88 -11.46
CA HIS A 113 -14.36 -2.35 -10.94
C HIS A 113 -14.34 -2.49 -9.42
N CYS A 114 -14.48 -1.35 -8.71
CA CYS A 114 -14.65 -1.30 -7.25
C CYS A 114 -15.83 -2.16 -6.70
N LEU A 115 -16.58 -2.81 -7.55
CA LEU A 115 -17.72 -3.66 -7.19
C LEU A 115 -17.44 -5.16 -7.37
N ASN A 116 -16.32 -5.53 -7.96
CA ASN A 116 -15.89 -6.92 -7.90
C ASN A 116 -15.27 -7.15 -6.52
N MET A 117 -16.11 -7.63 -5.61
CA MET A 117 -15.74 -8.03 -4.24
C MET A 117 -14.69 -9.17 -4.21
N GLU A 118 -14.29 -9.65 -5.38
CA GLU A 118 -13.17 -10.56 -5.58
C GLU A 118 -11.81 -9.84 -5.62
N ASP A 119 -11.79 -8.49 -5.66
CA ASP A 119 -10.55 -7.73 -5.49
C ASP A 119 -10.00 -8.01 -4.08
N GLN A 120 -8.92 -8.76 -4.05
CA GLN A 120 -8.32 -9.30 -2.82
C GLN A 120 -7.85 -8.21 -1.85
N PHE A 121 -7.60 -6.99 -2.33
CA PHE A 121 -7.07 -5.89 -1.53
C PHE A 121 -7.94 -5.56 -0.30
N PRO A 122 -9.25 -5.30 -0.45
CA PRO A 122 -10.10 -5.01 0.69
C PRO A 122 -10.21 -6.19 1.66
N VAL A 123 -10.38 -7.39 1.13
CA VAL A 123 -10.55 -8.61 1.94
C VAL A 123 -9.27 -8.96 2.71
N LEU A 124 -8.09 -8.82 2.08
CA LEU A 124 -6.81 -9.06 2.73
C LEU A 124 -6.50 -7.98 3.78
N LEU A 125 -6.79 -6.72 3.48
CA LEU A 125 -6.64 -5.64 4.43
C LEU A 125 -7.49 -5.89 5.68
N MET A 126 -8.76 -6.25 5.51
CA MET A 126 -9.68 -6.48 6.62
C MET A 126 -9.36 -7.74 7.43
N LYS A 127 -8.89 -8.83 6.79
CA LYS A 127 -8.46 -10.03 7.52
C LYS A 127 -7.34 -9.76 8.51
N ASN A 128 -6.50 -8.77 8.25
CA ASN A 128 -5.39 -8.38 9.13
C ASN A 128 -5.76 -7.25 10.11
N LEU A 129 -6.96 -6.71 10.02
CA LEU A 129 -7.51 -5.71 10.94
C LEU A 129 -8.38 -6.33 12.05
N ASN A 130 -8.21 -7.60 12.38
CA ASN A 130 -9.02 -8.34 13.36
C ASN A 130 -9.13 -7.59 14.70
N VAL A 131 -8.06 -6.94 15.17
CA VAL A 131 -8.08 -6.16 16.43
C VAL A 131 -9.08 -4.99 16.35
N LEU A 132 -9.20 -4.34 15.19
CA LEU A 132 -10.18 -3.26 14.97
C LEU A 132 -11.59 -3.83 14.84
N ILE A 133 -11.73 -4.97 14.18
CA ILE A 133 -12.99 -5.68 14.00
C ILE A 133 -13.56 -6.11 15.35
N ASP A 134 -12.74 -6.75 16.19
CA ASP A 134 -13.14 -7.19 17.53
C ASP A 134 -13.55 -6.03 18.44
N ALA A 135 -12.89 -4.88 18.30
CA ALA A 135 -13.20 -3.67 19.07
C ALA A 135 -14.52 -2.98 18.64
N MET A 136 -15.01 -3.25 17.43
CA MET A 136 -16.24 -2.66 16.90
C MET A 136 -17.51 -3.38 17.35
N GLY A 137 -17.41 -4.63 17.83
CA GLY A 137 -18.50 -5.38 18.44
C GLY A 137 -19.65 -5.71 17.49
N PHE A 138 -19.34 -6.21 16.28
CA PHE A 138 -20.35 -6.64 15.31
C PHE A 138 -21.20 -7.80 15.84
N GLU A 139 -22.51 -7.76 15.59
CA GLU A 139 -23.45 -8.79 16.08
C GLU A 139 -23.53 -10.02 15.16
N SER A 140 -23.07 -9.90 13.91
CA SER A 140 -23.07 -11.00 12.94
C SER A 140 -21.97 -10.84 11.87
N ASP A 141 -21.62 -11.98 11.23
CA ASP A 141 -20.69 -11.99 10.07
C ASP A 141 -21.22 -11.17 8.90
N GLU A 142 -22.55 -11.10 8.74
CA GLU A 142 -23.18 -10.35 7.66
C GLU A 142 -23.08 -8.83 7.92
N GLU A 143 -23.26 -8.39 9.15
CA GLU A 143 -23.05 -7.00 9.55
C GLU A 143 -21.58 -6.60 9.32
N LEU A 144 -20.65 -7.43 9.78
CA LEU A 144 -19.22 -7.24 9.52
C LEU A 144 -18.93 -7.09 8.02
N TYR A 145 -19.54 -7.95 7.18
CA TYR A 145 -19.35 -7.92 5.72
C TYR A 145 -19.83 -6.58 5.09
N TYR A 146 -20.98 -6.05 5.51
CA TYR A 146 -21.46 -4.74 5.04
C TYR A 146 -20.54 -3.61 5.48
N HIS A 147 -20.08 -3.62 6.72
CA HIS A 147 -19.12 -2.63 7.22
C HIS A 147 -17.77 -2.69 6.48
N GLN A 148 -17.25 -3.89 6.25
CA GLN A 148 -16.04 -4.09 5.46
C GLN A 148 -16.20 -3.54 4.05
N THR A 149 -17.31 -3.86 3.38
CA THR A 149 -17.62 -3.37 2.04
C THR A 149 -17.63 -1.84 2.00
N PHE A 150 -18.36 -1.22 2.93
CA PHE A 150 -18.46 0.24 3.02
C PHE A 150 -17.09 0.88 3.25
N PHE A 151 -16.31 0.35 4.20
CA PHE A 151 -14.97 0.83 4.51
C PHE A 151 -14.04 0.74 3.30
N CYS A 152 -13.99 -0.40 2.65
CA CYS A 152 -13.10 -0.64 1.52
C CYS A 152 -13.46 0.21 0.31
N CYS A 153 -14.74 0.34 0.00
CA CYS A 153 -15.21 1.22 -1.08
C CYS A 153 -14.89 2.68 -0.78
N GLY A 154 -15.11 3.14 0.46
CA GLY A 154 -14.83 4.51 0.89
C GLY A 154 -13.33 4.82 0.85
N LEU A 155 -12.49 3.93 1.40
CA LEU A 155 -11.03 4.06 1.38
C LEU A 155 -10.50 4.10 -0.06
N THR A 156 -10.97 3.17 -0.91
CA THR A 156 -10.58 3.14 -2.33
C THR A 156 -10.96 4.42 -3.06
N ALA A 157 -12.19 4.91 -2.86
CA ALA A 157 -12.67 6.16 -3.46
C ALA A 157 -11.84 7.37 -2.99
N MET A 158 -11.47 7.41 -1.71
CA MET A 158 -10.62 8.45 -1.13
C MET A 158 -9.21 8.41 -1.73
N ILE A 159 -8.59 7.24 -1.85
CA ILE A 159 -7.27 7.07 -2.48
C ILE A 159 -7.31 7.50 -3.95
N ARG A 160 -8.30 7.06 -4.72
CA ARG A 160 -8.46 7.47 -6.13
C ARG A 160 -8.58 8.99 -6.27
N ARG A 161 -9.37 9.64 -5.41
CA ARG A 161 -9.50 11.10 -5.41
C ARG A 161 -8.18 11.79 -5.09
N TRP A 162 -7.42 11.25 -4.15
CA TRP A 162 -6.11 11.76 -3.78
C TRP A 162 -5.09 11.64 -4.91
N LEU A 163 -5.04 10.48 -5.59
CA LEU A 163 -4.19 10.24 -6.75
C LEU A 163 -4.50 11.19 -7.91
N VAL A 164 -5.80 11.48 -8.18
CA VAL A 164 -6.22 12.47 -9.19
C VAL A 164 -5.71 13.87 -8.88
N LYS A 165 -5.60 14.21 -7.59
CA LYS A 165 -5.06 15.48 -7.11
C LYS A 165 -3.53 15.48 -6.94
N ASP A 166 -2.86 14.52 -7.52
CA ASP A 166 -1.40 14.35 -7.44
C ASP A 166 -0.87 14.21 -6.00
N CYS A 167 -1.63 13.54 -5.15
CA CYS A 167 -1.29 13.31 -3.73
C CYS A 167 -0.96 14.62 -2.99
N LYS A 168 -1.77 15.66 -3.19
CA LYS A 168 -1.54 17.00 -2.63
C LYS A 168 -1.51 17.02 -1.11
N GLU A 169 -2.43 16.30 -0.49
CA GLU A 169 -2.49 16.14 0.96
C GLU A 169 -1.36 15.22 1.44
N THR A 170 -0.84 15.47 2.63
CA THR A 170 0.18 14.59 3.24
C THR A 170 -0.44 13.26 3.68
N PRO A 171 0.32 12.15 3.77
CA PRO A 171 -0.15 10.89 4.34
C PRO A 171 -0.82 11.05 5.71
N LYS A 172 -0.27 11.90 6.57
CA LYS A 172 -0.82 12.20 7.89
C LYS A 172 -2.18 12.91 7.83
N GLU A 173 -2.37 13.82 6.87
CA GLU A 173 -3.67 14.45 6.62
C GLU A 173 -4.68 13.45 6.09
N MET A 174 -4.26 12.52 5.21
CA MET A 174 -5.11 11.43 4.73
C MET A 174 -5.57 10.53 5.87
N CYS A 175 -4.68 10.17 6.80
CA CYS A 175 -5.05 9.43 8.00
C CYS A 175 -6.06 10.17 8.87
N ARG A 176 -5.90 11.48 9.06
CA ARG A 176 -6.86 12.30 9.83
C ARG A 176 -8.24 12.35 9.17
N MET A 177 -8.29 12.45 7.85
CA MET A 177 -9.56 12.41 7.12
C MET A 177 -10.22 11.05 7.26
N LEU A 178 -9.46 9.96 7.06
CA LEU A 178 -9.96 8.60 7.25
C LEU A 178 -10.53 8.40 8.66
N ALA A 179 -9.82 8.85 9.68
CA ALA A 179 -10.25 8.74 11.07
C ALA A 179 -11.55 9.48 11.36
N LYS A 180 -11.80 10.62 10.73
CA LYS A 180 -13.06 11.38 10.90
C LYS A 180 -14.27 10.67 10.34
N GLU A 181 -14.10 9.97 9.21
CA GLU A 181 -15.21 9.28 8.54
C GLU A 181 -15.59 7.96 9.22
N TYR A 182 -14.62 7.28 9.85
CA TYR A 182 -14.79 5.94 10.40
C TYR A 182 -14.78 5.90 11.93
N HIS A 183 -15.33 6.94 12.57
CA HIS A 183 -15.54 7.06 14.00
C HIS A 183 -16.63 6.08 14.48
N PRO A 184 -16.52 5.37 15.65
CA PRO A 184 -15.66 5.55 16.82
C PRO A 184 -14.53 4.51 17.00
N GLY A 185 -14.54 3.36 16.30
CA GLY A 185 -13.55 2.30 16.50
C GLY A 185 -12.12 2.72 16.13
N LEU A 186 -11.94 3.33 14.95
CA LEU A 186 -10.62 3.82 14.50
C LEU A 186 -10.10 5.00 15.33
N ASN A 187 -10.98 5.82 15.90
CA ASN A 187 -10.58 6.96 16.72
C ASN A 187 -9.88 6.57 18.03
N VAL A 188 -10.22 5.43 18.62
CA VAL A 188 -9.56 5.00 19.86
C VAL A 188 -8.06 4.81 19.64
N PHE A 189 -7.66 4.37 18.45
CA PHE A 189 -6.26 4.13 18.12
C PHE A 189 -5.53 5.36 17.55
N LEU A 190 -6.21 6.18 16.76
CA LEU A 190 -5.57 7.34 16.11
C LEU A 190 -5.52 8.59 17.02
N TRP A 191 -6.42 8.71 18.02
CA TRP A 191 -6.48 9.85 18.94
C TRP A 191 -5.54 9.75 20.13
N LYS A 192 -5.24 8.57 20.61
CA LYS A 192 -4.24 8.40 21.68
C LYS A 192 -2.88 8.99 21.30
N GLN A 193 -2.57 9.03 20.01
CA GLN A 193 -1.31 9.60 19.51
C GLN A 193 -1.32 11.13 19.49
N ASP A 194 -2.45 11.77 19.14
CA ASP A 194 -2.55 13.25 19.16
C ASP A 194 -2.53 13.79 20.60
N GLU A 195 -3.11 13.07 21.57
CA GLU A 195 -3.02 13.45 22.99
C GLU A 195 -1.61 13.26 23.53
N LYS A 196 -0.93 12.16 23.19
CA LYS A 196 0.47 11.91 23.59
C LYS A 196 1.42 12.95 22.99
N ASN A 197 1.27 13.26 21.70
CA ASN A 197 2.09 14.28 21.03
C ASN A 197 1.81 15.70 21.54
N ARG A 198 0.59 16.00 22.03
CA ARG A 198 0.27 17.28 22.71
C ARG A 198 0.86 17.34 24.11
N ALA A 199 0.77 16.24 24.86
CA ALA A 199 1.37 16.17 26.20
C ALA A 199 2.90 16.28 26.16
N ASP A 200 3.55 15.67 25.15
CA ASP A 200 4.99 15.77 24.96
C ASP A 200 5.43 17.18 24.48
N ALA A 201 4.60 17.86 23.68
CA ALA A 201 4.84 19.25 23.27
C ALA A 201 4.71 20.23 24.45
N ASP A 202 3.67 20.10 25.27
CA ASP A 202 3.45 20.93 26.47
C ASP A 202 4.53 20.69 27.53
N SER A 203 5.03 19.46 27.66
CA SER A 203 6.13 19.16 28.59
C SER A 203 7.47 19.72 28.15
N SER A 204 7.69 19.92 26.83
CA SER A 204 8.93 20.53 26.30
C SER A 204 8.96 22.06 26.40
N GLU A 205 7.79 22.72 26.41
CA GLU A 205 7.70 24.18 26.60
C GLU A 205 7.79 24.62 28.07
N GLY A 206 7.48 23.69 29.01
CA GLY A 206 7.49 23.97 30.47
C GLY A 206 8.90 24.06 31.13
N THR A 207 9.94 23.56 30.47
CA THR A 207 11.31 23.52 31.04
C THR A 207 12.18 24.74 30.69
N GLY A 208 11.67 25.68 29.86
CA GLY A 208 12.44 26.85 29.40
C GLY A 208 12.34 28.12 30.23
N LYS A 209 11.61 28.15 31.38
CA LYS A 209 11.45 29.37 32.18
C LYS A 209 11.74 29.12 33.69
N LYS A 210 12.98 28.90 34.02
CA LYS A 210 13.52 29.18 35.38
C LYS A 210 15.05 29.26 35.33
N SER A 211 15.58 30.42 34.95
CA SER A 211 16.91 30.89 35.34
C SER A 211 16.97 32.39 35.05
N THR A 212 16.59 33.16 36.02
CA THR A 212 17.12 34.51 36.23
C THR A 212 17.07 34.76 37.75
#